data_779f5ad00c2568028cf62823a126af2b
#
_entry.id   779f5ad00c2568028cf62823a126af2b
#
_cell.length_a   1.000
_cell.length_b   1.000
_cell.length_c   1.000
_cell.angle_alpha   90.00
_cell.angle_beta   90.00
_cell.angle_gamma   90.00
#
_symmetry.space_group_name_H-M   'P 1'
#
loop_
_entity.id
_entity.type
_entity.pdbx_description
1 polymer ?
#
loop_
_entity_poly.entity_id
_entity_poly.type
_entity_poly.pdbx_seq_one_letter_code
_entity_poly.pdbx_strand_id
1 'polypeptide(L)' 'MSVTVLLFAAYADALGRPSVDVPLAPGATVREVLDALKRMPGADRLPPSPLVAVNQRYARLSDTVHAGDEVAVIPPVAGG' A
#
# COMPACT_ATOMS: atom_id res chain seq x y z
N MET A 1 3.15 14.89 -5.10
CA MET A 1 3.89 14.28 -3.98
C MET A 1 4.03 12.80 -4.18
N SER A 2 4.87 12.14 -3.43
CA SER A 2 4.95 10.68 -3.47
C SER A 2 5.07 10.11 -2.06
N VAL A 3 4.64 8.86 -1.93
CA VAL A 3 4.82 8.08 -0.70
C VAL A 3 5.59 6.82 -1.05
N THR A 4 6.34 6.29 -0.08
CA THR A 4 7.03 5.01 -0.25
C THR A 4 6.14 3.91 0.28
N VAL A 5 5.81 2.95 -0.57
CA VAL A 5 4.97 1.82 -0.20
C VAL A 5 5.86 0.59 0.01
N LEU A 6 5.85 0.08 1.23
CA LEU A 6 6.54 -1.17 1.56
C LEU A 6 5.59 -2.32 1.34
N LEU A 7 6.07 -3.34 0.62
CA LEU A 7 5.28 -4.50 0.24
C LEU A 7 5.80 -5.72 1.00
N PHE A 8 4.90 -6.47 1.60
CA PHE A 8 5.26 -7.64 2.38
C PHE A 8 4.66 -8.91 1.81
N ALA A 9 5.39 -10.02 1.94
CA ALA A 9 4.93 -11.37 1.59
C ALA A 9 4.33 -11.40 0.18
N ALA A 10 3.07 -11.83 0.05
CA ALA A 10 2.42 -12.00 -1.25
C ALA A 10 2.32 -10.69 -2.06
N TYR A 11 2.27 -9.53 -1.40
CA TYR A 11 2.24 -8.25 -2.12
C TYR A 11 3.57 -7.97 -2.80
N ALA A 12 4.68 -8.24 -2.13
CA ALA A 12 6.00 -8.10 -2.72
C ALA A 12 6.18 -9.09 -3.88
N ASP A 13 5.73 -10.32 -3.69
CA ASP A 13 5.81 -11.34 -4.74
C ASP A 13 4.98 -10.98 -5.96
N ALA A 14 3.77 -10.46 -5.75
CA ALA A 14 2.88 -10.11 -6.86
C ALA A 14 3.46 -8.99 -7.72
N LEU A 15 4.03 -7.97 -7.10
CA LEU A 15 4.56 -6.82 -7.82
C LEU A 15 6.04 -6.97 -8.18
N GLY A 16 6.70 -8.01 -7.66
CA GLY A 16 8.09 -8.32 -8.00
C GLY A 16 9.11 -7.37 -7.36
N ARG A 17 8.74 -6.69 -6.28
CA ARG A 17 9.65 -5.76 -5.60
C ARG A 17 9.24 -5.58 -4.14
N PRO A 18 10.19 -5.23 -3.25
CA PRO A 18 9.88 -5.05 -1.83
C PRO A 18 9.28 -3.67 -1.52
N SER A 19 9.43 -2.71 -2.41
CA SER A 19 8.88 -1.38 -2.20
C SER A 19 8.66 -0.69 -3.54
N VAL A 20 7.82 0.34 -3.52
CA VAL A 20 7.54 1.15 -4.69
C VAL A 20 7.20 2.57 -4.25
N ASP A 21 7.65 3.56 -5.02
CA ASP A 21 7.25 4.95 -4.80
C ASP A 21 5.99 5.22 -5.62
N VAL A 22 4.98 5.75 -4.97
CA VAL A 22 3.69 6.01 -5.60
C VAL A 22 3.47 7.52 -5.66
N PRO A 23 3.38 8.10 -6.86
CA PRO A 23 3.05 9.52 -7.00
C PRO A 23 1.56 9.73 -6.74
N LEU A 24 1.23 10.77 -5.99
CA LEU A 24 -0.12 11.07 -5.59
C LEU A 24 -0.37 12.57 -5.61
N ALA A 25 -1.63 12.97 -5.74
CA ALA A 25 -2.02 14.35 -5.57
C ALA A 25 -2.04 14.70 -4.08
N PRO A 26 -1.80 15.98 -3.71
CA PRO A 26 -1.94 16.39 -2.32
C PRO A 26 -3.35 16.08 -1.80
N GLY A 27 -3.44 15.62 -0.55
CA GLY A 27 -4.72 15.25 0.03
C GLY A 27 -5.17 13.82 -0.26
N ALA A 28 -4.34 13.03 -0.95
CA ALA A 28 -4.67 11.64 -1.26
C ALA A 28 -4.84 10.81 0.01
N THR A 29 -5.63 9.76 -0.11
CA THR A 29 -5.93 8.87 1.00
C THR A 29 -5.27 7.52 0.80
N VAL A 30 -5.30 6.68 1.85
CA VAL A 30 -4.82 5.30 1.78
C VAL A 30 -5.51 4.55 0.64
N ARG A 31 -6.82 4.77 0.43
CA ARG A 31 -7.55 4.15 -0.68
C ARG A 31 -6.88 4.45 -2.02
N GLU A 32 -6.46 5.69 -2.22
CA GLU A 32 -5.81 6.07 -3.48
C GLU A 32 -4.44 5.41 -3.65
N VAL A 33 -3.74 5.18 -2.55
CA VAL A 33 -2.48 4.42 -2.58
C VAL A 33 -2.77 3.00 -3.08
N LEU A 34 -3.78 2.34 -2.51
CA LEU A 34 -4.14 0.98 -2.93
C LEU A 34 -4.63 0.95 -4.38
N ASP A 35 -5.39 1.94 -4.81
CA ASP A 35 -5.85 2.03 -6.18
C ASP A 35 -4.66 2.16 -7.15
N ALA A 36 -3.64 2.92 -6.77
CA ALA A 36 -2.44 3.04 -7.58
C ALA A 36 -1.71 1.70 -7.71
N LEU A 37 -1.64 0.92 -6.63
CA LEU A 37 -1.03 -0.41 -6.68
C LEU A 37 -1.80 -1.34 -7.63
N LYS A 38 -3.12 -1.23 -7.67
CA LYS A 38 -3.95 -2.08 -8.52
C LYS A 38 -3.76 -1.82 -10.01
N ARG A 39 -3.13 -0.70 -10.37
CA ARG A 39 -2.82 -0.38 -11.77
C ARG A 39 -1.44 -0.86 -12.21
N MET A 40 -0.67 -1.44 -11.29
CA MET A 40 0.69 -1.88 -11.61
C MET A 40 0.69 -3.29 -12.20
N PRO A 41 1.71 -3.62 -13.04
CA PRO A 41 1.85 -4.99 -13.54
C PRO A 41 1.95 -5.99 -12.38
N GLY A 42 1.20 -7.06 -12.45
CA GLY A 42 1.14 -8.08 -11.40
C GLY A 42 0.04 -7.84 -10.38
N ALA A 43 -0.70 -6.73 -10.49
CA ALA A 43 -1.73 -6.38 -9.52
C ALA A 43 -2.87 -7.39 -9.44
N ASP A 44 -3.09 -8.16 -10.51
CA ASP A 44 -4.11 -9.22 -10.52
C ASP A 44 -3.79 -10.34 -9.51
N ARG A 45 -2.57 -10.42 -9.03
CA ARG A 45 -2.15 -11.40 -8.03
C ARG A 45 -2.22 -10.87 -6.60
N LEU A 46 -2.59 -9.59 -6.42
CA LEU A 46 -2.64 -9.00 -5.09
C LEU A 46 -3.76 -9.62 -4.26
N PRO A 47 -3.46 -10.08 -3.03
CA PRO A 47 -4.52 -10.54 -2.13
C PRO A 47 -5.50 -9.41 -1.82
N PRO A 48 -6.78 -9.73 -1.60
CA PRO A 48 -7.76 -8.72 -1.24
C PRO A 48 -7.61 -8.26 0.22
N SER A 49 -8.15 -7.11 0.52
CA SER A 49 -8.30 -6.60 1.88
C SER A 49 -7.00 -6.55 2.67
N PRO A 50 -5.97 -5.85 2.18
CA PRO A 50 -4.73 -5.73 2.92
C PRO A 50 -4.90 -4.92 4.20
N LEU A 51 -4.03 -5.20 5.16
CA LEU A 51 -3.83 -4.28 6.28
C LEU A 51 -2.86 -3.20 5.82
N VAL A 52 -3.14 -1.96 6.18
CA VAL A 52 -2.29 -0.84 5.82
C VAL A 52 -1.83 -0.12 7.07
N ALA A 53 -0.53 0.14 7.16
CA ALA A 53 0.04 0.94 8.23
C ALA A 53 0.75 2.15 7.60
N VAL A 54 0.50 3.33 8.16
CA VAL A 54 1.17 4.56 7.74
C VAL A 54 2.08 4.99 8.87
N ASN A 55 3.37 5.09 8.59
CA ASN A 55 4.39 5.43 9.59
C ASN A 55 4.26 4.53 10.83
N GLN A 56 4.08 3.23 10.60
CA GLN A 56 4.04 2.18 11.63
C GLN A 56 2.77 2.20 12.49
N ARG A 57 1.71 2.83 12.01
CA ARG A 57 0.40 2.81 12.67
C ARG A 57 -0.66 2.33 11.70
N TYR A 58 -1.51 1.42 12.15
CA TYR A 58 -2.61 0.96 11.31
C TYR A 58 -3.49 2.13 10.90
N ALA A 59 -3.86 2.14 9.63
CA ALA A 59 -4.60 3.22 9.02
C ALA A 59 -5.89 2.73 8.39
N ARG A 60 -6.86 3.64 8.26
CA ARG A 60 -8.11 3.38 7.55
C ARG A 60 -7.98 3.83 6.11
N LEU A 61 -8.82 3.30 5.24
CA LEU A 61 -8.84 3.69 3.83
C LEU A 61 -9.07 5.19 3.65
N SER A 62 -9.79 5.81 4.56
CA SER A 62 -10.11 7.24 4.50
C SER A 62 -9.02 8.14 5.07
N ASP A 63 -8.00 7.58 5.69
CA ASP A 63 -6.93 8.39 6.27
C ASP A 63 -6.10 9.05 5.17
N THR A 64 -5.75 10.31 5.39
CA THR A 64 -4.93 11.07 4.45
C THR A 64 -3.46 10.69 4.60
N VAL A 65 -2.77 10.58 3.47
CA VAL A 65 -1.32 10.39 3.45
C VAL A 65 -0.64 11.68 3.05
N HIS A 66 0.64 11.83 3.43
CA HIS A 66 1.42 13.04 3.19
C HIS A 66 2.73 12.69 2.50
N ALA A 67 3.33 13.69 1.86
CA ALA A 67 4.61 13.50 1.18
C ALA A 67 5.64 12.90 2.13
N GLY A 68 6.35 11.89 1.67
CA GLY A 68 7.37 11.23 2.49
C GLY A 68 6.87 10.18 3.46
N ASP A 69 5.56 9.98 3.55
CA ASP A 69 5.02 8.93 4.41
C ASP A 69 5.49 7.54 3.94
N GLU A 70 5.68 6.65 4.91
CA GLU A 70 5.96 5.25 4.67
C GLU A 70 4.67 4.47 4.86
N VAL A 71 4.19 3.85 3.79
CA VAL A 71 2.94 3.10 3.79
C VAL A 71 3.27 1.62 3.64
N ALA A 72 2.93 0.82 4.64
CA ALA A 72 3.15 -0.62 4.61
C ALA A 72 1.86 -1.33 4.22
N VAL A 73 1.95 -2.20 3.22
CA VAL A 73 0.82 -3.02 2.78
C VAL A 73 1.12 -4.46 3.18
N ILE A 74 0.30 -4.99 4.08
CA ILE A 74 0.55 -6.24 4.79
C ILE A 74 -0.62 -7.19 4.53
N PRO A 75 -0.36 -8.47 4.17
CA PRO A 75 -1.45 -9.44 4.06
C PRO A 75 -2.14 -9.61 5.40
N PRO A 76 -3.45 -9.77 5.42
CA PRO A 76 -4.14 -10.05 6.68
C PRO A 76 -3.64 -11.37 7.25
N VAL A 77 -3.47 -11.39 8.57
CA VAL A 77 -3.02 -12.62 9.23
C VAL A 77 -4.18 -13.61 9.20
N ALA A 78 -3.94 -14.77 8.61
CA ALA A 78 -4.94 -15.82 8.62
C ALA A 78 -5.16 -16.27 10.06
N GLY A 79 -6.37 -16.13 10.49
CA GLY A 79 -6.91 -16.38 11.78
C GLY A 79 -6.21 -17.32 12.71
N GLY A 80 -5.56 -17.05 13.25
CA GLY A 80 -4.93 -17.85 14.06
C GLY A 80 -5.02 -17.99 15.41
#